data_101de45c70ebdef1422d67e2720ee175
#
_entry.id   101de45c70ebdef1422d67e2720ee175
#
_cell.length_a   1.000
_cell.length_b   1.000
_cell.length_c   1.000
_cell.angle_alpha   90.00
_cell.angle_beta   90.00
_cell.angle_gamma   90.00
#
_symmetry.space_group_name_H-M   'P 1'
#
loop_
_entity.id
_entity.type
_entity.pdbx_description
1 polymer ?
#
loop_
_entity_poly.entity_id
_entity_poly.type
_entity_poly.pdbx_seq_one_letter_code
_entity_poly.pdbx_strand_id
1 'polypeptide(L)'
;MNPIVPFVQNLNEKDASAWHEVLQIAMPNVKICKISDLSKHELKSISVAIVANPNPADLLCLPNLKWVQSLWAGVERLLDEISNEEISIVRLIDPQLSKTMAEAVLAWTFYLHRNMPEYAKQQNNKEWLQRDVILASKRTVGILGLGHLGAEAARRLLDNGFKV
;
A
#
# COMPACT_ATOMS: atom_id res chain seq x y z
N MET A 1 -22.00 25.56 -3.89
CA MET A 1 -20.56 25.40 -4.17
C MET A 1 -20.18 23.95 -3.94
N ASN A 2 -19.36 23.38 -4.80
CA ASN A 2 -18.85 22.03 -4.58
C ASN A 2 -17.93 22.03 -3.35
N PRO A 3 -17.97 21.02 -2.48
CA PRO A 3 -17.04 20.90 -1.38
C PRO A 3 -15.60 20.81 -1.91
N ILE A 4 -14.68 21.45 -1.18
CA ILE A 4 -13.26 21.48 -1.53
C ILE A 4 -12.56 20.44 -0.68
N VAL A 5 -11.79 19.54 -1.32
CA VAL A 5 -10.97 18.53 -0.66
C VAL A 5 -9.55 18.62 -1.22
N PRO A 6 -8.58 19.07 -0.43
CA PRO A 6 -7.19 19.10 -0.87
C PRO A 6 -6.61 17.69 -1.02
N PHE A 7 -5.86 17.50 -2.10
CA PHE A 7 -5.01 16.33 -2.30
C PHE A 7 -3.58 16.69 -1.92
N VAL A 8 -3.16 16.24 -0.75
CA VAL A 8 -1.84 16.51 -0.17
C VAL A 8 -0.91 15.33 -0.42
N GLN A 9 0.14 15.56 -1.19
CA GLN A 9 0.96 14.47 -1.65
C GLN A 9 2.43 14.89 -1.83
N ASN A 10 3.32 13.90 -1.74
CA ASN A 10 4.74 14.03 -2.04
C ASN A 10 5.13 12.96 -3.07
N LEU A 11 4.51 13.06 -4.24
CA LEU A 11 4.72 12.16 -5.37
C LEU A 11 5.48 12.92 -6.48
N ASN A 12 6.05 12.18 -7.42
CA ASN A 12 6.52 12.79 -8.66
C ASN A 12 5.33 13.36 -9.47
N GLU A 13 5.62 14.27 -10.37
CA GLU A 13 4.59 15.03 -11.11
C GLU A 13 3.65 14.14 -11.94
N LYS A 14 4.20 13.07 -12.54
CA LYS A 14 3.42 12.11 -13.33
C LYS A 14 2.38 11.38 -12.47
N ASP A 15 2.80 10.85 -11.34
CA ASP A 15 1.91 10.10 -10.45
C ASP A 15 0.92 11.02 -9.76
N ALA A 16 1.34 12.24 -9.38
CA ALA A 16 0.46 13.25 -8.81
C ALA A 16 -0.68 13.64 -9.77
N SER A 17 -0.35 13.83 -11.04
CA SER A 17 -1.34 14.15 -12.09
C SER A 17 -2.30 13.00 -12.33
N ALA A 18 -1.80 11.77 -12.41
CA ALA A 18 -2.62 10.57 -12.60
C ALA A 18 -3.60 10.37 -11.44
N TRP A 19 -3.13 10.52 -10.20
CA TRP A 19 -4.01 10.43 -9.03
C TRP A 19 -5.05 11.53 -9.00
N HIS A 20 -4.66 12.77 -9.32
CA HIS A 20 -5.61 13.89 -9.37
C HIS A 20 -6.73 13.63 -10.37
N GLU A 21 -6.41 13.14 -11.57
CA GLU A 21 -7.39 12.79 -12.60
C GLU A 21 -8.37 11.71 -12.12
N VAL A 22 -7.84 10.61 -11.57
CA VAL A 22 -8.66 9.50 -11.06
C VAL A 22 -9.58 9.97 -9.92
N LEU A 23 -9.08 10.77 -8.98
CA LEU A 23 -9.86 11.30 -7.88
C LEU A 23 -10.97 12.24 -8.39
N GLN A 24 -10.66 13.09 -9.37
CA GLN A 24 -11.65 14.03 -9.92
C GLN A 24 -12.74 13.29 -10.70
N ILE A 25 -12.39 12.21 -11.42
CA ILE A 25 -13.37 11.35 -12.12
C ILE A 25 -14.25 10.62 -11.09
N ALA A 26 -13.65 10.08 -10.03
CA ALA A 26 -14.39 9.34 -8.99
C ALA A 26 -15.31 10.26 -8.15
N MET A 27 -14.96 11.53 -8.04
CA MET A 27 -15.68 12.51 -7.22
C MET A 27 -16.00 13.78 -8.02
N PRO A 28 -16.91 13.71 -9.04
CA PRO A 28 -17.16 14.82 -9.96
C PRO A 28 -17.78 16.07 -9.26
N ASN A 29 -18.43 15.87 -8.13
CA ASN A 29 -19.07 16.93 -7.35
C ASN A 29 -18.17 17.50 -6.25
N VAL A 30 -16.89 17.12 -6.21
CA VAL A 30 -15.89 17.60 -5.25
C VAL A 30 -14.78 18.31 -6.02
N LYS A 31 -14.36 19.48 -5.55
CA LYS A 31 -13.19 20.17 -6.10
C LYS A 31 -11.92 19.60 -5.45
N ILE A 32 -11.21 18.75 -6.20
CA ILE A 32 -9.88 18.28 -5.79
C ILE A 32 -8.84 19.32 -6.19
N CYS A 33 -7.97 19.74 -5.27
CA CYS A 33 -6.99 20.79 -5.53
C CYS A 33 -5.74 20.62 -4.65
N LYS A 34 -4.69 21.37 -4.94
CA LYS A 34 -3.50 21.44 -4.07
C LYS A 34 -3.76 22.43 -2.92
N ILE A 35 -3.09 22.23 -1.78
CA ILE A 35 -3.15 23.19 -0.66
C ILE A 35 -2.67 24.58 -1.10
N SER A 36 -1.64 24.64 -1.94
CA SER A 36 -1.10 25.89 -2.49
C SER A 36 -2.11 26.75 -3.25
N ASP A 37 -3.15 26.13 -3.77
CA ASP A 37 -4.16 26.80 -4.60
C ASP A 37 -5.30 27.39 -3.76
N LEU A 38 -5.25 27.16 -2.44
CA LEU A 38 -6.28 27.60 -1.50
C LEU A 38 -5.93 28.93 -0.84
N SER A 39 -6.90 29.80 -0.77
CA SER A 39 -6.82 31.04 0.02
C SER A 39 -6.81 30.73 1.53
N LYS A 40 -6.34 31.70 2.33
CA LYS A 40 -6.37 31.59 3.81
C LYS A 40 -7.78 31.37 4.38
N HIS A 41 -8.80 31.84 3.70
CA HIS A 41 -10.18 31.62 4.10
C HIS A 41 -10.63 30.16 3.80
N GLU A 42 -10.29 29.65 2.62
CA GLU A 42 -10.61 28.28 2.21
C GLU A 42 -9.90 27.26 3.10
N LEU A 43 -8.62 27.47 3.45
CA LEU A 43 -7.88 26.61 4.37
C LEU A 43 -8.62 26.40 5.71
N LYS A 44 -9.28 27.45 6.22
CA LYS A 44 -10.07 27.34 7.45
C LYS A 44 -11.38 26.57 7.30
N SER A 45 -11.86 26.37 6.07
CA SER A 45 -13.10 25.62 5.81
C SER A 45 -12.86 24.13 5.58
N ILE A 46 -11.58 23.71 5.42
CA ILE A 46 -11.24 22.33 5.14
C ILE A 46 -11.38 21.47 6.40
N SER A 47 -12.19 20.44 6.30
CA SER A 47 -12.36 19.42 7.35
C SER A 47 -11.93 18.00 6.90
N VAL A 48 -11.70 17.80 5.60
CA VAL A 48 -11.30 16.53 5.01
C VAL A 48 -10.13 16.75 4.06
N ALA A 49 -9.13 15.89 4.10
CA ALA A 49 -8.01 15.86 3.15
C ALA A 49 -7.77 14.43 2.63
N ILE A 50 -7.43 14.31 1.35
CA ILE A 50 -6.93 13.07 0.77
C ILE A 50 -5.41 13.18 0.72
N VAL A 51 -4.71 12.10 1.10
CA VAL A 51 -3.25 12.15 1.19
C VAL A 51 -2.58 10.96 0.50
N ALA A 52 -1.42 11.24 -0.12
CA ALA A 52 -0.52 10.22 -0.66
C ALA A 52 0.91 10.56 -0.25
N ASN A 53 1.42 9.92 0.81
CA ASN A 53 2.73 10.17 1.39
C ASN A 53 3.01 11.66 1.65
N PRO A 54 2.10 12.40 2.32
CA PRO A 54 2.22 13.84 2.51
C PRO A 54 3.44 14.20 3.37
N ASN A 55 3.85 15.47 3.31
CA ASN A 55 4.59 16.05 4.41
C ASN A 55 3.56 16.41 5.51
N PRO A 56 3.64 15.85 6.73
CA PRO A 56 2.66 16.12 7.78
C PRO A 56 2.53 17.59 8.14
N ALA A 57 3.61 18.38 7.98
CA ALA A 57 3.58 19.83 8.18
C ALA A 57 2.54 20.53 7.27
N ASP A 58 2.27 20.00 6.09
CA ASP A 58 1.28 20.56 5.17
C ASP A 58 -0.16 20.41 5.72
N LEU A 59 -0.41 19.38 6.50
CA LEU A 59 -1.72 19.14 7.13
C LEU A 59 -1.96 20.07 8.32
N LEU A 60 -0.89 20.54 8.98
CA LEU A 60 -0.98 21.50 10.09
C LEU A 60 -1.49 22.89 9.65
N CYS A 61 -1.45 23.19 8.34
CA CYS A 61 -2.02 24.41 7.77
C CYS A 61 -3.56 24.39 7.74
N LEU A 62 -4.19 23.27 8.08
CA LEU A 62 -5.64 23.06 8.04
C LEU A 62 -6.23 23.01 9.45
N PRO A 63 -6.56 24.16 10.05
CA PRO A 63 -6.90 24.25 11.49
C PRO A 63 -8.20 23.53 11.88
N ASN A 64 -9.07 23.24 10.92
CA ASN A 64 -10.34 22.54 11.16
C ASN A 64 -10.37 21.13 10.55
N LEU A 65 -9.19 20.58 10.22
CA LEU A 65 -9.08 19.23 9.69
C LEU A 65 -9.58 18.21 10.73
N LYS A 66 -10.48 17.33 10.30
CA LYS A 66 -11.07 16.27 11.13
C LYS A 66 -10.86 14.87 10.56
N TRP A 67 -10.65 14.77 9.24
CA TRP A 67 -10.52 13.51 8.55
C TRP A 67 -9.41 13.54 7.50
N VAL A 68 -8.52 12.58 7.58
CA VAL A 68 -7.46 12.32 6.59
C VAL A 68 -7.71 10.95 5.96
N GLN A 69 -7.96 10.93 4.65
CA GLN A 69 -8.04 9.72 3.86
C GLN A 69 -6.70 9.44 3.20
N SER A 70 -5.98 8.43 3.67
CA SER A 70 -4.75 7.96 3.01
C SER A 70 -5.07 7.08 1.80
N LEU A 71 -4.38 7.32 0.68
CA LEU A 71 -4.36 6.44 -0.49
C LEU A 71 -3.39 5.26 -0.33
N TRP A 72 -2.69 5.18 0.80
CA TRP A 72 -1.80 4.08 1.15
C TRP A 72 -2.37 3.21 2.26
N ALA A 73 -1.96 1.94 2.26
CA ALA A 73 -2.32 0.98 3.30
C ALA A 73 -1.52 1.22 4.60
N GLY A 74 -0.27 1.66 4.50
CA GLY A 74 0.58 2.04 5.63
C GLY A 74 0.33 3.49 6.04
N VAL A 75 0.05 3.74 7.32
CA VAL A 75 -0.22 5.08 7.88
C VAL A 75 0.59 5.34 9.16
N GLU A 76 1.54 4.48 9.47
CA GLU A 76 2.31 4.50 10.72
C GLU A 76 2.96 5.88 10.92
N ARG A 77 3.65 6.41 9.89
CA ARG A 77 4.28 7.72 9.94
C ARG A 77 3.28 8.85 10.17
N LEU A 78 2.07 8.78 9.57
CA LEU A 78 1.03 9.78 9.78
C LEU A 78 0.52 9.76 11.22
N LEU A 79 0.37 8.56 11.80
CA LEU A 79 -0.06 8.40 13.20
C LEU A 79 0.99 8.92 14.17
N ASP A 80 2.27 8.69 13.89
CA ASP A 80 3.37 9.16 14.75
C ASP A 80 3.55 10.68 14.71
N GLU A 81 3.32 11.30 13.53
CA GLU A 81 3.60 12.73 13.32
C GLU A 81 2.36 13.63 13.50
N ILE A 82 1.14 13.08 13.37
CA ILE A 82 -0.11 13.79 13.64
C ILE A 82 -0.59 13.43 15.06
N SER A 83 -0.11 14.17 16.05
CA SER A 83 -0.44 13.95 17.46
C SER A 83 -1.84 14.44 17.88
N ASN A 84 -2.63 14.99 16.96
CA ASN A 84 -3.98 15.48 17.27
C ASN A 84 -5.01 14.33 17.22
N GLU A 85 -5.44 13.89 18.39
CA GLU A 85 -6.44 12.82 18.56
C GLU A 85 -7.84 13.14 17.98
N GLU A 86 -8.11 14.43 17.68
CA GLU A 86 -9.36 14.84 17.04
C GLU A 86 -9.40 14.55 15.55
N ILE A 87 -8.25 14.22 14.93
CA ILE A 87 -8.15 13.91 13.51
C ILE A 87 -8.27 12.40 13.29
N SER A 88 -9.34 11.97 12.62
CA SER A 88 -9.50 10.59 12.19
C SER A 88 -8.64 10.30 10.97
N ILE A 89 -7.72 9.33 11.08
CA ILE A 89 -6.89 8.86 9.95
C ILE A 89 -7.46 7.54 9.44
N VAL A 90 -7.84 7.52 8.17
CA VAL A 90 -8.39 6.35 7.48
C VAL A 90 -7.42 5.93 6.38
N ARG A 91 -7.14 4.64 6.31
CA ARG A 91 -6.21 4.05 5.33
C ARG A 91 -6.92 3.35 4.18
N LEU A 92 -6.22 3.15 3.09
CA LEU A 92 -6.70 2.29 2.02
C LEU A 92 -6.79 0.83 2.50
N ILE A 93 -7.93 0.20 2.23
CA ILE A 93 -8.13 -1.24 2.37
C ILE A 93 -8.63 -1.75 1.02
N ASP A 94 -7.76 -2.45 0.29
CA ASP A 94 -8.08 -2.98 -1.03
C ASP A 94 -7.81 -4.49 -1.07
N PRO A 95 -8.83 -5.33 -1.34
CA PRO A 95 -8.64 -6.76 -1.52
C PRO A 95 -7.67 -7.14 -2.64
N GLN A 96 -7.50 -6.30 -3.67
CA GLN A 96 -6.53 -6.56 -4.74
C GLN A 96 -5.09 -6.50 -4.24
N LEU A 97 -4.79 -5.61 -3.28
CA LEU A 97 -3.48 -5.56 -2.64
C LEU A 97 -3.13 -6.90 -1.99
N SER A 98 -4.08 -7.49 -1.24
CA SER A 98 -3.87 -8.79 -0.60
C SER A 98 -3.62 -9.90 -1.60
N LYS A 99 -4.36 -9.92 -2.71
CA LYS A 99 -4.19 -10.90 -3.79
C LYS A 99 -2.83 -10.77 -4.47
N THR A 100 -2.44 -9.56 -4.85
CA THR A 100 -1.16 -9.27 -5.50
C THR A 100 0.02 -9.63 -4.60
N MET A 101 -0.06 -9.29 -3.31
CA MET A 101 0.98 -9.67 -2.35
C MET A 101 1.05 -11.18 -2.14
N ALA A 102 -0.08 -11.88 -2.12
CA ALA A 102 -0.10 -13.33 -2.01
C ALA A 102 0.50 -14.02 -3.25
N GLU A 103 0.34 -13.46 -4.45
CA GLU A 103 1.00 -13.91 -5.67
C GLU A 103 2.53 -13.80 -5.55
N ALA A 104 3.02 -12.66 -5.04
CA ALA A 104 4.45 -12.47 -4.82
C ALA A 104 5.01 -13.46 -3.77
N VAL A 105 4.29 -13.67 -2.67
CA VAL A 105 4.66 -14.66 -1.64
C VAL A 105 4.74 -16.07 -2.26
N LEU A 106 3.77 -16.45 -3.07
CA LEU A 106 3.73 -17.75 -3.72
C LEU A 106 4.88 -17.92 -4.71
N ALA A 107 5.15 -16.91 -5.54
CA ALA A 107 6.26 -16.92 -6.50
C ALA A 107 7.62 -17.10 -5.80
N TRP A 108 7.89 -16.33 -4.74
CA TRP A 108 9.12 -16.45 -3.97
C TRP A 108 9.21 -17.76 -3.22
N THR A 109 8.10 -18.28 -2.69
CA THR A 109 8.08 -19.57 -2.01
C THR A 109 8.45 -20.70 -2.99
N PHE A 110 7.87 -20.73 -4.19
CA PHE A 110 8.24 -21.71 -5.22
C PHE A 110 9.67 -21.51 -5.70
N TYR A 111 10.12 -20.29 -5.90
CA TYR A 111 11.49 -20.00 -6.30
C TYR A 111 12.52 -20.62 -5.33
N LEU A 112 12.29 -20.42 -4.04
CA LEU A 112 13.15 -21.00 -3.00
C LEU A 112 12.93 -22.50 -2.83
N HIS A 113 11.67 -22.96 -2.84
CA HIS A 113 11.32 -24.38 -2.72
C HIS A 113 11.93 -25.24 -3.82
N ARG A 114 12.02 -24.70 -5.03
CA ARG A 114 12.62 -25.39 -6.20
C ARG A 114 14.12 -25.18 -6.33
N ASN A 115 14.79 -24.59 -5.36
CA ASN A 115 16.22 -24.28 -5.37
C ASN A 115 16.68 -23.47 -6.60
N MET A 116 15.81 -22.59 -7.11
CA MET A 116 16.13 -21.78 -8.31
C MET A 116 17.38 -20.92 -8.16
N PRO A 117 17.69 -20.29 -7.00
CA PRO A 117 18.94 -19.56 -6.81
C PRO A 117 20.18 -20.42 -7.03
N GLU A 118 20.13 -21.65 -6.54
CA GLU A 118 21.25 -22.59 -6.67
C GLU A 118 21.41 -23.08 -8.12
N TYR A 119 20.30 -23.36 -8.80
CA TYR A 119 20.35 -23.75 -10.21
C TYR A 119 20.84 -22.59 -11.09
N ALA A 120 20.46 -21.35 -10.80
CA ALA A 120 20.99 -20.18 -11.49
C ALA A 120 22.52 -20.05 -11.32
N LYS A 121 23.04 -20.29 -10.11
CA LYS A 121 24.48 -20.30 -9.84
C LYS A 121 25.19 -21.43 -10.61
N GLN A 122 24.63 -22.65 -10.59
CA GLN A 122 25.18 -23.80 -11.32
C GLN A 122 25.19 -23.54 -12.84
N GLN A 123 24.13 -22.94 -13.37
CA GLN A 123 24.04 -22.58 -14.78
C GLN A 123 25.15 -21.60 -15.18
N ASN A 124 25.39 -20.57 -14.36
CA ASN A 124 26.48 -19.62 -14.61
C ASN A 124 27.86 -20.29 -14.58
N ASN A 125 28.04 -21.27 -13.71
CA ASN A 125 29.28 -22.06 -13.61
C ASN A 125 29.40 -23.19 -14.66
N LYS A 126 28.34 -23.42 -15.47
CA LYS A 126 28.22 -24.56 -16.40
C LYS A 126 28.34 -25.91 -15.70
N GLU A 127 27.82 -26.01 -14.47
CA GLU A 127 27.79 -27.21 -13.64
C GLU A 127 26.44 -27.90 -13.77
N TRP A 128 26.42 -29.22 -13.93
CA TRP A 128 25.21 -30.03 -13.91
C TRP A 128 25.19 -30.89 -12.64
N LEU A 129 24.50 -30.41 -11.61
CA LEU A 129 24.32 -31.09 -10.36
C LEU A 129 22.83 -31.16 -10.00
N GLN A 130 22.26 -32.39 -10.10
CA GLN A 130 20.87 -32.60 -9.73
C GLN A 130 20.72 -32.58 -8.20
N ARG A 131 19.66 -31.94 -7.73
CA ARG A 131 19.28 -31.88 -6.31
C ARG A 131 18.01 -32.69 -6.08
N ASP A 132 17.86 -33.20 -4.88
CA ASP A 132 16.64 -33.91 -4.47
C ASP A 132 15.44 -33.01 -4.50
N VAL A 133 14.35 -33.51 -5.07
CA VAL A 133 13.07 -32.77 -5.13
C VAL A 133 12.26 -33.13 -3.90
N ILE A 134 11.90 -32.10 -3.14
CA ILE A 134 11.02 -32.21 -1.98
C ILE A 134 9.62 -31.77 -2.40
N LEU A 135 8.58 -32.53 -2.04
CA LEU A 135 7.20 -32.14 -2.31
C LEU A 135 6.78 -30.98 -1.42
N ALA A 136 5.89 -30.11 -1.92
CA ALA A 136 5.32 -28.99 -1.17
C ALA A 136 4.67 -29.45 0.15
N SER A 137 4.00 -30.60 0.13
CA SER A 137 3.36 -31.22 1.32
C SER A 137 4.32 -31.60 2.45
N LYS A 138 5.63 -31.63 2.16
CA LYS A 138 6.68 -31.87 3.17
C LYS A 138 7.40 -30.58 3.60
N ARG A 139 6.96 -29.43 3.10
CA ARG A 139 7.48 -28.11 3.49
C ARG A 139 6.47 -27.38 4.34
N THR A 140 6.95 -26.75 5.41
CA THR A 140 6.17 -25.83 6.22
C THR A 140 6.64 -24.41 5.97
N VAL A 141 5.71 -23.50 5.74
CA VAL A 141 5.96 -22.06 5.57
C VAL A 141 5.37 -21.35 6.78
N GLY A 142 6.20 -20.73 7.59
CA GLY A 142 5.76 -19.89 8.70
C GLY A 142 5.33 -18.51 8.21
N ILE A 143 4.19 -18.02 8.69
CA ILE A 143 3.70 -16.65 8.40
C ILE A 143 3.66 -15.87 9.71
N LEU A 144 4.40 -14.74 9.72
CA LEU A 144 4.36 -13.82 10.85
C LEU A 144 3.27 -12.77 10.61
N GLY A 145 2.15 -12.91 11.34
CA GLY A 145 0.95 -12.08 11.23
C GLY A 145 -0.09 -12.63 10.25
N LEU A 146 -1.31 -12.86 10.75
CA LEU A 146 -2.46 -13.36 9.99
C LEU A 146 -3.55 -12.29 9.78
N GLY A 147 -3.13 -11.05 9.49
CA GLY A 147 -4.02 -10.01 8.97
C GLY A 147 -4.44 -10.32 7.52
N HIS A 148 -5.09 -9.38 6.83
CA HIS A 148 -5.61 -9.59 5.47
C HIS A 148 -4.55 -10.12 4.49
N LEU A 149 -3.33 -9.60 4.53
CA LEU A 149 -2.23 -10.03 3.65
C LEU A 149 -1.77 -11.45 4.00
N GLY A 150 -1.47 -11.70 5.28
CA GLY A 150 -0.97 -13.00 5.74
C GLY A 150 -2.00 -14.12 5.56
N ALA A 151 -3.27 -13.85 5.82
CA ALA A 151 -4.34 -14.82 5.65
C ALA A 151 -4.54 -15.21 4.16
N GLU A 152 -4.50 -14.24 3.25
CA GLU A 152 -4.58 -14.55 1.80
C GLU A 152 -3.34 -15.31 1.32
N ALA A 153 -2.14 -14.95 1.78
CA ALA A 153 -0.92 -15.69 1.50
C ALA A 153 -0.98 -17.13 2.03
N ALA A 154 -1.46 -17.32 3.27
CA ALA A 154 -1.64 -18.65 3.86
C ALA A 154 -2.57 -19.51 3.02
N ARG A 155 -3.72 -18.96 2.62
CA ARG A 155 -4.69 -19.66 1.78
C ARG A 155 -4.06 -20.13 0.46
N ARG A 156 -3.35 -19.24 -0.25
CA ARG A 156 -2.67 -19.56 -1.52
C ARG A 156 -1.60 -20.63 -1.35
N LEU A 157 -0.85 -20.60 -0.25
CA LEU A 157 0.17 -21.63 0.03
C LEU A 157 -0.47 -23.00 0.30
N LEU A 158 -1.56 -23.04 1.08
CA LEU A 158 -2.32 -24.27 1.33
C LEU A 158 -2.91 -24.84 0.04
N ASP A 159 -3.51 -24.00 -0.82
CA ASP A 159 -4.06 -24.40 -2.13
C ASP A 159 -2.97 -25.04 -3.04
N ASN A 160 -1.70 -24.66 -2.83
CA ASN A 160 -0.55 -25.20 -3.55
C ASN A 160 0.18 -26.35 -2.79
N GLY A 161 -0.44 -26.88 -1.76
CA GLY A 161 -0.02 -28.10 -1.06
C GLY A 161 1.07 -27.89 -0.02
N PHE A 162 1.46 -26.68 0.31
CA PHE A 162 2.35 -26.40 1.44
C PHE A 162 1.61 -26.59 2.77
N LYS A 163 2.38 -26.84 3.83
CA LYS A 163 1.90 -26.68 5.21
C LYS A 163 2.14 -25.23 5.64
N VAL A 164 1.20 -24.63 6.34
CA VAL A 164 1.33 -23.26 6.86
C VAL A 164 1.15 -23.28 8.37
#